data_321048f9f7bbbd2aa161a2745edf0e73
#
_entry.id   321048f9f7bbbd2aa161a2745edf0e73
#
_cell.length_a   1.000
_cell.length_b   1.000
_cell.length_c   1.000
_cell.angle_alpha   90.00
_cell.angle_beta   90.00
_cell.angle_gamma   90.00
#
_symmetry.space_group_name_H-M   'P 1'
#
loop_
_entity.id
_entity.type
_entity.pdbx_description
1 polymer ?
#
loop_
_entity_poly.entity_id
_entity_poly.type
_entity_poly.pdbx_seq_one_letter_code
_entity_poly.pdbx_strand_id
1 'polypeptide(L)'
;MKTLQIIKQDQDKIISLVEHETTHTKYIQKELNYYDKTLYQTLQKIKSPYLPKIFVIQENDNHLILIEEYIKGKTLDQQSFSKDEVKDIMHQLCECLDSLHKLNPPIIHRDIKPENIIYHDNKVTLLDFGIARFLDSKKSKDTLILGSVGYAAPEQFGFQQSNPQTDIYALGKLMNYLLNGSLEHQNNIPLDLKQIILKATQLDYKNRYNSVKEMDLAIQQKLVIIPPLNNDTFKSKMISLAWIVFTLMIVADMEPGETIKNSFINKLSCFLFIYFGLFLYYNKNLFHKHMSKVPWPILYSIILFIFVCLDVWFFMWIDFLI
;
A
#
# COMPACT_ATOMS: atom_id res chain seq x y z
N MET A 1 24.06 -29.31 -13.07
CA MET A 1 22.58 -29.21 -12.92
C MET A 1 21.92 -29.98 -14.05
N LYS A 2 20.89 -30.75 -13.74
CA LYS A 2 20.09 -31.48 -14.71
C LYS A 2 18.76 -30.78 -14.90
N THR A 3 18.40 -30.42 -16.13
CA THR A 3 17.08 -29.83 -16.42
C THR A 3 16.00 -30.91 -16.30
N LEU A 4 14.99 -30.64 -15.47
CA LEU A 4 13.84 -31.51 -15.28
C LEU A 4 12.68 -31.11 -16.19
N GLN A 5 12.42 -29.81 -16.31
CA GLN A 5 11.28 -29.27 -17.06
C GLN A 5 11.57 -27.84 -17.48
N ILE A 6 11.17 -27.46 -18.70
CA ILE A 6 11.07 -26.07 -19.14
C ILE A 6 9.70 -25.57 -18.71
N ILE A 7 9.67 -24.56 -17.82
CA ILE A 7 8.43 -23.95 -17.30
C ILE A 7 7.91 -22.89 -18.27
N LYS A 8 8.83 -22.09 -18.80
CA LYS A 8 8.51 -21.01 -19.75
C LYS A 8 9.67 -20.79 -20.70
N GLN A 9 9.34 -20.56 -21.96
CA GLN A 9 10.32 -20.19 -23.00
C GLN A 9 9.68 -19.16 -23.93
N ASP A 10 10.33 -18.04 -24.09
CA ASP A 10 10.00 -17.00 -25.07
C ASP A 10 11.30 -16.43 -25.67
N GLN A 11 11.21 -15.38 -26.48
CA GLN A 11 12.38 -14.77 -27.14
C GLN A 11 13.35 -14.11 -26.16
N ASP A 12 12.87 -13.69 -25.00
CA ASP A 12 13.61 -12.88 -24.02
C ASP A 12 14.14 -13.70 -22.85
N LYS A 13 13.52 -14.87 -22.56
CA LYS A 13 13.89 -15.67 -21.40
C LYS A 13 13.52 -17.14 -21.52
N ILE A 14 14.33 -17.99 -20.87
CA ILE A 14 14.02 -19.39 -20.59
C ILE A 14 13.99 -19.59 -19.09
N ILE A 15 12.92 -20.19 -18.58
CA ILE A 15 12.77 -20.53 -17.14
C ILE A 15 12.63 -22.04 -17.05
N SER A 16 13.52 -22.69 -16.32
CA SER A 16 13.59 -24.14 -16.19
C SER A 16 13.61 -24.56 -14.72
N LEU A 17 12.94 -25.65 -14.42
CA LEU A 17 13.15 -26.41 -13.19
C LEU A 17 14.38 -27.29 -13.37
N VAL A 18 15.35 -27.11 -12.51
CA VAL A 18 16.60 -27.87 -12.54
C VAL A 18 16.85 -28.58 -11.21
N GLU A 19 17.61 -29.66 -11.24
CA GLU A 19 17.98 -30.44 -10.06
C GLU A 19 19.51 -30.53 -9.96
N HIS A 20 20.04 -30.39 -8.75
CA HIS A 20 21.44 -30.62 -8.49
C HIS A 20 21.72 -32.10 -8.47
N GLU A 21 22.67 -32.58 -9.26
CA GLU A 21 22.90 -34.00 -9.54
C GLU A 21 23.26 -34.82 -8.30
N THR A 22 23.95 -34.27 -7.32
CA THR A 22 24.39 -34.99 -6.12
C THR A 22 23.44 -34.83 -4.94
N THR A 23 22.84 -33.63 -4.77
CA THR A 23 21.95 -33.34 -3.61
C THR A 23 20.48 -33.53 -3.88
N HIS A 24 20.10 -33.74 -5.15
CA HIS A 24 18.71 -33.83 -5.61
C HIS A 24 17.84 -32.58 -5.22
N THR A 25 18.51 -31.49 -4.87
CA THR A 25 17.82 -30.22 -4.54
C THR A 25 17.35 -29.53 -5.82
N LYS A 26 16.09 -29.10 -5.81
CA LYS A 26 15.47 -28.40 -6.95
C LYS A 26 15.71 -26.90 -6.88
N TYR A 27 15.92 -26.30 -8.05
CA TYR A 27 16.14 -24.87 -8.24
C TYR A 27 15.38 -24.37 -9.48
N ILE A 28 15.21 -23.07 -9.58
CA ILE A 28 14.77 -22.41 -10.81
C ILE A 28 15.99 -21.82 -11.49
N GLN A 29 16.24 -22.21 -12.72
CA GLN A 29 17.22 -21.57 -13.60
C GLN A 29 16.49 -20.62 -14.54
N LYS A 30 16.95 -19.37 -14.59
CA LYS A 30 16.50 -18.35 -15.55
C LYS A 30 17.65 -17.98 -16.45
N GLU A 31 17.41 -18.00 -17.75
CA GLU A 31 18.32 -17.49 -18.78
C GLU A 31 17.66 -16.26 -19.39
N LEU A 32 18.29 -15.09 -19.25
CA LEU A 32 17.71 -13.78 -19.61
C LEU A 32 18.54 -13.12 -20.69
N ASN A 33 17.90 -12.71 -21.79
CA ASN A 33 18.53 -11.96 -22.88
C ASN A 33 18.55 -10.44 -22.60
N TYR A 34 17.50 -9.96 -21.89
CA TYR A 34 17.41 -8.58 -21.43
C TYR A 34 17.45 -8.56 -19.91
N TYR A 35 18.41 -7.85 -19.31
CA TYR A 35 18.61 -7.84 -17.87
C TYR A 35 19.34 -6.59 -17.41
N ASP A 36 19.15 -6.26 -16.14
CA ASP A 36 20.00 -5.39 -15.36
C ASP A 36 20.71 -6.23 -14.30
N LYS A 37 22.00 -6.54 -14.52
CA LYS A 37 22.80 -7.35 -13.58
C LYS A 37 22.87 -6.71 -12.19
N THR A 38 22.95 -5.39 -12.13
CA THR A 38 23.01 -4.64 -10.86
C THR A 38 21.73 -4.82 -10.05
N LEU A 39 20.57 -4.87 -10.73
CA LEU A 39 19.29 -5.17 -10.12
C LEU A 39 19.32 -6.54 -9.42
N TYR A 40 19.72 -7.60 -10.12
CA TYR A 40 19.76 -8.95 -9.55
C TYR A 40 20.80 -9.09 -8.44
N GLN A 41 21.97 -8.43 -8.56
CA GLN A 41 22.95 -8.35 -7.48
C GLN A 41 22.42 -7.64 -6.23
N THR A 42 21.56 -6.66 -6.42
CA THR A 42 20.90 -5.96 -5.31
C THR A 42 19.82 -6.85 -4.69
N LEU A 43 18.98 -7.50 -5.49
CA LEU A 43 17.97 -8.46 -5.02
C LEU A 43 18.59 -9.61 -4.23
N GLN A 44 19.74 -10.13 -4.65
CA GLN A 44 20.49 -11.20 -3.96
C GLN A 44 20.86 -10.82 -2.51
N LYS A 45 21.10 -9.54 -2.24
CA LYS A 45 21.47 -9.03 -0.90
C LYS A 45 20.29 -8.78 0.02
N ILE A 46 19.08 -8.71 -0.54
CA ILE A 46 17.86 -8.43 0.23
C ILE A 46 17.47 -9.68 1.02
N LYS A 47 17.37 -9.53 2.34
CA LYS A 47 16.86 -10.56 3.23
C LYS A 47 15.36 -10.36 3.43
N SER A 48 14.56 -10.84 2.49
CA SER A 48 13.10 -10.82 2.60
C SER A 48 12.57 -12.26 2.59
N PRO A 49 11.63 -12.61 3.48
CA PRO A 49 10.97 -13.91 3.43
C PRO A 49 10.04 -14.07 2.23
N TYR A 50 9.72 -12.97 1.54
CA TYR A 50 8.75 -12.90 0.45
C TYR A 50 9.40 -12.89 -0.94
N LEU A 51 10.72 -13.04 -1.02
CA LEU A 51 11.48 -13.13 -2.27
C LEU A 51 12.23 -14.46 -2.35
N PRO A 52 12.34 -15.06 -3.55
CA PRO A 52 13.18 -16.25 -3.72
C PRO A 52 14.65 -15.87 -3.52
N LYS A 53 15.42 -16.74 -2.88
CA LYS A 53 16.87 -16.53 -2.75
C LYS A 53 17.53 -16.73 -4.11
N ILE A 54 18.44 -15.82 -4.47
CA ILE A 54 19.29 -15.94 -5.64
C ILE A 54 20.62 -16.52 -5.20
N PHE A 55 20.96 -17.72 -5.67
CA PHE A 55 22.19 -18.43 -5.31
C PHE A 55 23.33 -18.10 -6.27
N VAL A 56 23.06 -18.02 -7.57
CA VAL A 56 24.04 -17.79 -8.62
C VAL A 56 23.58 -16.69 -9.56
N ILE A 57 24.50 -15.79 -9.90
CA ILE A 57 24.35 -14.77 -10.94
C ILE A 57 25.59 -14.91 -11.84
N GLN A 58 25.40 -15.47 -13.02
CA GLN A 58 26.49 -15.68 -13.98
C GLN A 58 26.13 -15.05 -15.32
N GLU A 59 27.07 -14.38 -15.93
CA GLU A 59 26.91 -13.75 -17.24
C GLU A 59 27.78 -14.52 -18.25
N ASN A 60 27.14 -15.02 -19.32
CA ASN A 60 27.79 -15.74 -20.40
C ASN A 60 27.30 -15.16 -21.73
N ASP A 61 28.18 -14.75 -22.62
CA ASP A 61 27.91 -14.37 -24.02
C ASP A 61 26.62 -13.58 -24.25
N ASN A 62 26.39 -12.51 -23.50
CA ASN A 62 25.18 -11.66 -23.50
C ASN A 62 23.90 -12.26 -22.86
N HIS A 63 24.01 -13.38 -22.16
CA HIS A 63 22.91 -13.93 -21.39
C HIS A 63 23.23 -13.87 -19.88
N LEU A 64 22.24 -13.56 -19.07
CA LEU A 64 22.34 -13.68 -17.62
C LEU A 64 21.71 -15.01 -17.18
N ILE A 65 22.51 -15.84 -16.50
CA ILE A 65 22.03 -17.08 -15.87
C ILE A 65 21.85 -16.80 -14.38
N LEU A 66 20.62 -17.05 -13.89
CA LEU A 66 20.28 -17.00 -12.48
C LEU A 66 19.91 -18.38 -12.00
N ILE A 67 20.40 -18.77 -10.82
CA ILE A 67 19.88 -19.93 -10.08
C ILE A 67 19.18 -19.39 -8.84
N GLU A 68 17.88 -19.64 -8.77
CA GLU A 68 17.00 -19.17 -7.69
C GLU A 68 16.41 -20.32 -6.92
N GLU A 69 15.96 -20.04 -5.71
CA GLU A 69 15.22 -20.96 -4.87
C GLU A 69 13.96 -21.47 -5.59
N TYR A 70 13.76 -22.79 -5.60
CA TYR A 70 12.51 -23.38 -6.04
C TYR A 70 11.47 -23.23 -4.93
N ILE A 71 10.42 -22.46 -5.19
CA ILE A 71 9.31 -22.26 -4.26
C ILE A 71 8.21 -23.26 -4.60
N LYS A 72 7.91 -24.16 -3.65
CA LYS A 72 6.78 -25.07 -3.77
C LYS A 72 5.48 -24.30 -3.57
N GLY A 73 4.46 -24.59 -4.38
CA GLY A 73 3.15 -23.97 -4.23
C GLY A 73 2.45 -23.77 -5.56
N LYS A 74 1.32 -23.08 -5.52
CA LYS A 74 0.55 -22.66 -6.69
C LYS A 74 0.55 -21.13 -6.76
N THR A 75 0.45 -20.62 -7.95
CA THR A 75 0.27 -19.17 -8.16
C THR A 75 -1.13 -18.73 -7.74
N LEU A 76 -1.31 -17.44 -7.45
CA LEU A 76 -2.58 -16.91 -6.93
C LEU A 76 -3.76 -17.06 -7.91
N ASP A 77 -3.48 -17.11 -9.23
CA ASP A 77 -4.51 -17.34 -10.26
C ASP A 77 -5.08 -18.78 -10.24
N GLN A 78 -4.38 -19.72 -9.61
CA GLN A 78 -4.78 -21.12 -9.51
C GLN A 78 -5.54 -21.45 -8.22
N GLN A 79 -5.89 -20.45 -7.42
CA GLN A 79 -6.48 -20.62 -6.10
C GLN A 79 -7.59 -19.59 -5.87
N SER A 80 -8.44 -19.86 -4.89
CA SER A 80 -9.46 -18.92 -4.41
C SER A 80 -9.23 -18.63 -2.93
N PHE A 81 -9.54 -17.44 -2.49
CA PHE A 81 -9.20 -16.97 -1.16
C PHE A 81 -10.41 -16.35 -0.46
N SER A 82 -10.50 -16.54 0.84
CA SER A 82 -11.39 -15.79 1.71
C SER A 82 -10.94 -14.33 1.82
N LYS A 83 -11.84 -13.46 2.28
CA LYS A 83 -11.52 -12.03 2.48
C LYS A 83 -10.36 -11.80 3.45
N ASP A 84 -10.24 -12.63 4.49
CA ASP A 84 -9.18 -12.49 5.48
C ASP A 84 -7.84 -12.99 4.93
N GLU A 85 -7.83 -14.09 4.17
CA GLU A 85 -6.64 -14.52 3.44
C GLU A 85 -6.18 -13.46 2.42
N VAL A 86 -7.11 -12.81 1.71
CA VAL A 86 -6.74 -11.70 0.80
C VAL A 86 -6.06 -10.56 1.57
N LYS A 87 -6.56 -10.18 2.75
CA LYS A 87 -5.91 -9.14 3.57
C LYS A 87 -4.50 -9.55 4.00
N ASP A 88 -4.32 -10.81 4.41
CA ASP A 88 -3.00 -11.33 4.81
C ASP A 88 -2.02 -11.41 3.64
N ILE A 89 -2.49 -11.84 2.46
CA ILE A 89 -1.71 -11.83 1.21
C ILE A 89 -1.27 -10.40 0.87
N MET A 90 -2.21 -9.45 0.91
CA MET A 90 -1.92 -8.05 0.60
C MET A 90 -0.95 -7.43 1.62
N HIS A 91 -1.09 -7.74 2.91
CA HIS A 91 -0.16 -7.33 3.95
C HIS A 91 1.27 -7.80 3.64
N GLN A 92 1.46 -9.09 3.37
CA GLN A 92 2.77 -9.67 3.06
C GLN A 92 3.38 -9.07 1.78
N LEU A 93 2.55 -8.82 0.74
CA LEU A 93 3.01 -8.16 -0.48
C LEU A 93 3.42 -6.69 -0.24
N CYS A 94 2.69 -5.97 0.61
CA CYS A 94 3.06 -4.62 1.01
C CYS A 94 4.38 -4.60 1.78
N GLU A 95 4.64 -5.55 2.69
CA GLU A 95 5.93 -5.68 3.38
C GLU A 95 7.07 -6.01 2.41
N CYS A 96 6.83 -6.91 1.45
CA CYS A 96 7.78 -7.25 0.39
C CYS A 96 8.19 -5.99 -0.38
N LEU A 97 7.21 -5.27 -0.93
CA LEU A 97 7.44 -4.09 -1.74
C LEU A 97 8.01 -2.91 -0.95
N ASP A 98 7.65 -2.75 0.33
CA ASP A 98 8.23 -1.72 1.19
C ASP A 98 9.76 -1.90 1.33
N SER A 99 10.22 -3.17 1.38
CA SER A 99 11.65 -3.47 1.40
C SER A 99 12.38 -3.10 0.11
N LEU A 100 11.70 -3.13 -1.05
CA LEU A 100 12.23 -2.73 -2.35
C LEU A 100 12.17 -1.21 -2.56
N HIS A 101 11.04 -0.60 -2.17
CA HIS A 101 10.81 0.83 -2.34
C HIS A 101 11.65 1.70 -1.41
N LYS A 102 12.14 1.17 -0.29
CA LYS A 102 13.03 1.87 0.65
C LYS A 102 14.50 1.86 0.24
N LEU A 103 14.85 1.13 -0.78
CA LEU A 103 16.23 1.17 -1.31
C LEU A 103 16.55 2.54 -1.90
N ASN A 104 17.83 2.84 -2.03
CA ASN A 104 18.29 4.06 -2.68
C ASN A 104 19.28 3.72 -3.82
N PRO A 105 18.86 3.79 -5.09
CA PRO A 105 17.51 4.14 -5.57
C PRO A 105 16.48 3.02 -5.32
N PRO A 106 15.15 3.36 -5.24
CA PRO A 106 14.08 2.38 -5.11
C PRO A 106 14.02 1.42 -6.29
N ILE A 107 13.65 0.16 -6.03
CA ILE A 107 13.33 -0.83 -7.06
C ILE A 107 11.81 -0.88 -7.21
N ILE A 108 11.32 -0.69 -8.44
CA ILE A 108 9.91 -0.79 -8.82
C ILE A 108 9.71 -2.11 -9.57
N HIS A 109 8.75 -2.94 -9.13
CA HIS A 109 8.53 -4.28 -9.69
C HIS A 109 7.87 -4.26 -11.07
N ARG A 110 6.80 -3.45 -11.26
CA ARG A 110 6.11 -3.16 -12.53
C ARG A 110 5.29 -4.30 -13.13
N ASP A 111 5.35 -5.52 -12.59
CA ASP A 111 4.59 -6.69 -13.09
C ASP A 111 3.95 -7.50 -11.97
N ILE A 112 3.27 -6.81 -11.05
CA ILE A 112 2.51 -7.45 -9.97
C ILE A 112 1.20 -7.97 -10.55
N LYS A 113 1.03 -9.31 -10.53
CA LYS A 113 -0.14 -10.03 -10.99
C LYS A 113 -0.21 -11.42 -10.37
N PRO A 114 -1.36 -12.10 -10.40
CA PRO A 114 -1.54 -13.39 -9.74
C PRO A 114 -0.53 -14.46 -10.15
N GLU A 115 -0.16 -14.50 -11.44
CA GLU A 115 0.75 -15.49 -12.02
C GLU A 115 2.21 -15.32 -11.53
N ASN A 116 2.56 -14.14 -11.03
CA ASN A 116 3.89 -13.84 -10.53
C ASN A 116 4.00 -13.96 -8.99
N ILE A 117 2.99 -14.53 -8.33
CA ILE A 117 2.97 -14.67 -6.87
C ILE A 117 2.61 -16.10 -6.51
N ILE A 118 3.52 -16.82 -5.86
CA ILE A 118 3.24 -18.14 -5.29
C ILE A 118 2.69 -17.98 -3.88
N TYR A 119 1.68 -18.79 -3.54
CA TYR A 119 1.12 -18.89 -2.20
C TYR A 119 1.18 -20.33 -1.72
N HIS A 120 1.82 -20.51 -0.56
CA HIS A 120 1.97 -21.81 0.08
C HIS A 120 2.15 -21.63 1.58
N ASP A 121 1.46 -22.45 2.37
CA ASP A 121 1.52 -22.44 3.83
C ASP A 121 1.35 -21.03 4.44
N ASN A 122 0.32 -20.32 3.99
CA ASN A 122 -0.01 -18.94 4.41
C ASN A 122 1.11 -17.92 4.14
N LYS A 123 1.98 -18.20 3.18
CA LYS A 123 3.10 -17.35 2.81
C LYS A 123 3.07 -17.02 1.32
N VAL A 124 3.27 -15.74 0.98
CA VAL A 124 3.47 -15.30 -0.40
C VAL A 124 4.95 -15.29 -0.77
N THR A 125 5.23 -15.52 -2.04
CA THR A 125 6.55 -15.25 -2.62
C THR A 125 6.36 -14.56 -3.96
N LEU A 126 6.89 -13.34 -4.09
CA LEU A 126 6.84 -12.52 -5.29
C LEU A 126 7.96 -12.92 -6.23
N LEU A 127 7.61 -13.21 -7.48
CA LEU A 127 8.50 -13.72 -8.52
C LEU A 127 8.65 -12.69 -9.66
N ASP A 128 9.55 -13.00 -10.58
CA ASP A 128 9.71 -12.40 -11.91
C ASP A 128 9.98 -10.88 -11.93
N PHE A 129 11.25 -10.54 -11.73
CA PHE A 129 11.80 -9.18 -11.82
C PHE A 129 12.25 -8.81 -13.24
N GLY A 130 11.75 -9.49 -14.29
CA GLY A 130 12.22 -9.30 -15.67
C GLY A 130 12.00 -7.90 -16.23
N ILE A 131 10.99 -7.17 -15.76
CA ILE A 131 10.75 -5.77 -16.13
C ILE A 131 10.90 -4.79 -14.96
N ALA A 132 11.36 -5.28 -13.80
CA ALA A 132 11.67 -4.42 -12.65
C ALA A 132 12.83 -3.48 -12.96
N ARG A 133 12.88 -2.35 -12.28
CA ARG A 133 13.94 -1.36 -12.50
C ARG A 133 14.19 -0.47 -11.28
N PHE A 134 15.38 0.10 -11.23
CA PHE A 134 15.63 1.21 -10.32
C PHE A 134 14.89 2.47 -10.77
N LEU A 135 14.38 3.24 -9.82
CA LEU A 135 13.86 4.58 -10.08
C LEU A 135 15.04 5.50 -10.46
N ASP A 136 14.97 6.10 -11.64
CA ASP A 136 15.98 7.03 -12.12
C ASP A 136 15.46 8.46 -12.03
N SER A 137 15.91 9.23 -11.04
CA SER A 137 15.47 10.62 -10.82
C SER A 137 15.76 11.58 -11.98
N LYS A 138 16.59 11.18 -12.94
CA LYS A 138 16.95 11.99 -14.12
C LYS A 138 16.00 11.74 -15.30
N LYS A 139 15.18 10.68 -15.26
CA LYS A 139 14.25 10.34 -16.33
C LYS A 139 12.85 10.81 -15.99
N SER A 140 12.14 11.37 -16.95
CA SER A 140 10.74 11.78 -16.81
C SER A 140 9.75 10.75 -17.35
N LYS A 141 10.22 9.80 -18.19
CA LYS A 141 9.39 8.79 -18.86
C LYS A 141 10.09 7.45 -18.90
N ASP A 142 9.31 6.39 -18.95
CA ASP A 142 9.80 5.05 -19.28
C ASP A 142 10.13 4.93 -20.76
N THR A 143 11.23 4.25 -21.08
CA THR A 143 11.69 4.09 -22.47
C THR A 143 10.95 2.98 -23.21
N LEU A 144 10.35 2.04 -22.50
CA LEU A 144 9.61 0.92 -23.04
C LEU A 144 8.23 0.82 -22.39
N ILE A 145 7.21 0.55 -23.20
CA ILE A 145 5.86 0.23 -22.74
C ILE A 145 5.88 -1.23 -22.29
N LEU A 146 5.87 -1.46 -20.99
CA LEU A 146 5.94 -2.79 -20.38
C LEU A 146 4.91 -2.90 -19.26
N GLY A 147 4.29 -4.06 -19.15
CA GLY A 147 3.33 -4.38 -18.10
C GLY A 147 2.24 -5.31 -18.60
N SER A 148 1.63 -6.04 -17.69
CA SER A 148 0.56 -6.99 -18.01
C SER A 148 -0.79 -6.30 -18.17
N VAL A 149 -1.52 -6.67 -19.22
CA VAL A 149 -2.84 -6.11 -19.51
C VAL A 149 -3.77 -6.28 -18.31
N GLY A 150 -4.45 -5.21 -17.91
CA GLY A 150 -5.37 -5.17 -16.81
C GLY A 150 -4.74 -4.88 -15.44
N TYR A 151 -3.43 -5.09 -15.25
CA TYR A 151 -2.69 -4.79 -14.01
C TYR A 151 -1.76 -3.58 -14.15
N ALA A 152 -1.25 -3.32 -15.34
CA ALA A 152 -0.32 -2.22 -15.59
C ALA A 152 -0.96 -0.86 -15.29
N ALA A 153 -0.21 -0.02 -14.57
CA ALA A 153 -0.61 1.33 -14.24
C ALA A 153 -0.56 2.25 -15.49
N PRO A 154 -1.40 3.31 -15.55
CA PRO A 154 -1.45 4.22 -16.70
C PRO A 154 -0.09 4.80 -17.10
N GLU A 155 0.78 5.12 -16.14
CA GLU A 155 2.12 5.66 -16.39
C GLU A 155 3.04 4.68 -17.13
N GLN A 156 2.81 3.36 -17.03
CA GLN A 156 3.60 2.34 -17.73
C GLN A 156 3.39 2.36 -19.27
N PHE A 157 2.35 3.04 -19.73
CA PHE A 157 2.07 3.20 -21.18
C PHE A 157 2.86 4.37 -21.82
N GLY A 158 3.96 4.81 -21.20
CA GLY A 158 4.89 5.78 -21.81
C GLY A 158 4.58 7.25 -21.50
N PHE A 159 3.57 7.53 -20.67
CA PHE A 159 3.20 8.91 -20.33
C PHE A 159 4.11 9.52 -19.26
N GLN A 160 4.59 8.69 -18.33
CA GLN A 160 5.44 9.10 -17.20
C GLN A 160 6.39 7.97 -16.81
N GLN A 161 7.29 8.24 -15.86
CA GLN A 161 8.15 7.21 -15.29
C GLN A 161 7.38 6.40 -14.23
N SER A 162 7.58 5.08 -14.24
CA SER A 162 7.14 4.20 -13.16
C SER A 162 7.81 4.58 -11.84
N ASN A 163 7.04 4.55 -10.76
CA ASN A 163 7.43 4.93 -9.42
C ASN A 163 6.79 3.96 -8.38
N PRO A 164 7.03 4.08 -7.08
CA PRO A 164 6.40 3.22 -6.08
C PRO A 164 4.87 3.12 -6.17
N GLN A 165 4.19 4.19 -6.60
CA GLN A 165 2.75 4.21 -6.78
C GLN A 165 2.29 3.37 -7.98
N THR A 166 3.18 3.01 -8.90
CA THR A 166 2.92 2.05 -9.99
C THR A 166 2.61 0.67 -9.43
N ASP A 167 3.41 0.20 -8.47
CA ASP A 167 3.17 -1.09 -7.82
C ASP A 167 1.90 -1.05 -6.93
N ILE A 168 1.58 0.09 -6.32
CA ILE A 168 0.34 0.29 -5.57
C ILE A 168 -0.91 0.13 -6.47
N TYR A 169 -0.85 0.65 -7.71
CA TYR A 169 -1.94 0.44 -8.67
C TYR A 169 -2.14 -1.04 -8.97
N ALA A 170 -1.06 -1.76 -9.28
CA ALA A 170 -1.11 -3.19 -9.57
C ALA A 170 -1.59 -4.00 -8.36
N LEU A 171 -1.19 -3.64 -7.12
CA LEU A 171 -1.75 -4.22 -5.88
C LEU A 171 -3.26 -3.99 -5.75
N GLY A 172 -3.75 -2.80 -6.09
CA GLY A 172 -5.19 -2.51 -6.10
C GLY A 172 -5.96 -3.39 -7.08
N LYS A 173 -5.41 -3.59 -8.29
CA LYS A 173 -5.98 -4.50 -9.32
C LYS A 173 -5.93 -5.95 -8.87
N LEU A 174 -4.82 -6.38 -8.27
CA LEU A 174 -4.66 -7.71 -7.70
C LEU A 174 -5.68 -7.97 -6.58
N MET A 175 -5.82 -7.04 -5.64
CA MET A 175 -6.80 -7.15 -4.56
C MET A 175 -8.23 -7.29 -5.09
N ASN A 176 -8.59 -6.50 -6.11
CA ASN A 176 -9.89 -6.63 -6.78
C ASN A 176 -10.08 -8.03 -7.39
N TYR A 177 -9.06 -8.53 -8.10
CA TYR A 177 -9.08 -9.85 -8.70
C TYR A 177 -9.25 -10.96 -7.66
N LEU A 178 -8.48 -10.93 -6.58
CA LEU A 178 -8.54 -11.96 -5.53
C LEU A 178 -9.89 -12.00 -4.81
N LEU A 179 -10.55 -10.85 -4.65
CA LEU A 179 -11.87 -10.75 -3.99
C LEU A 179 -13.04 -11.15 -4.90
N ASN A 180 -12.92 -11.00 -6.22
CA ASN A 180 -14.01 -11.17 -7.18
C ASN A 180 -13.80 -12.34 -8.16
N GLY A 181 -12.58 -12.88 -8.27
CA GLY A 181 -12.20 -13.82 -9.33
C GLY A 181 -12.06 -13.17 -10.71
N SER A 182 -12.19 -11.84 -10.83
CA SER A 182 -12.07 -11.10 -12.08
C SER A 182 -11.53 -9.68 -11.84
N LEU A 183 -11.09 -9.02 -12.93
CA LEU A 183 -10.64 -7.61 -12.89
C LEU A 183 -11.80 -6.61 -12.90
N GLU A 184 -13.01 -7.06 -13.19
CA GLU A 184 -14.20 -6.20 -13.24
C GLU A 184 -14.71 -5.90 -11.83
N HIS A 185 -15.22 -4.66 -11.64
CA HIS A 185 -15.79 -4.24 -10.36
C HIS A 185 -17.13 -4.95 -10.13
N GLN A 186 -17.19 -5.81 -9.14
CA GLN A 186 -18.42 -6.44 -8.68
C GLN A 186 -18.95 -5.76 -7.40
N ASN A 187 -20.27 -5.81 -7.21
CA ASN A 187 -20.93 -5.11 -6.10
C ASN A 187 -20.76 -5.80 -4.73
N ASN A 188 -20.15 -6.97 -4.66
CA ASN A 188 -20.07 -7.81 -3.45
C ASN A 188 -18.82 -7.55 -2.57
N ILE A 189 -17.99 -6.56 -2.90
CA ILE A 189 -16.84 -6.20 -2.06
C ILE A 189 -17.32 -5.32 -0.90
N PRO A 190 -16.90 -5.60 0.36
CA PRO A 190 -17.16 -4.71 1.49
C PRO A 190 -16.69 -3.28 1.20
N LEU A 191 -17.44 -2.29 1.69
CA LEU A 191 -17.23 -0.89 1.35
C LEU A 191 -15.83 -0.38 1.71
N ASP A 192 -15.28 -0.83 2.84
CA ASP A 192 -13.94 -0.52 3.30
C ASP A 192 -12.86 -1.00 2.31
N LEU A 193 -12.93 -2.27 1.87
CA LEU A 193 -11.99 -2.82 0.89
C LEU A 193 -12.18 -2.19 -0.49
N LYS A 194 -13.43 -1.90 -0.88
CA LYS A 194 -13.73 -1.19 -2.14
C LYS A 194 -13.10 0.20 -2.18
N GLN A 195 -13.14 0.94 -1.07
CA GLN A 195 -12.50 2.26 -0.98
C GLN A 195 -10.98 2.17 -1.13
N ILE A 196 -10.36 1.13 -0.55
CA ILE A 196 -8.92 0.88 -0.68
C ILE A 196 -8.56 0.63 -2.14
N ILE A 197 -9.30 -0.25 -2.82
CA ILE A 197 -9.09 -0.57 -4.24
C ILE A 197 -9.25 0.70 -5.09
N LEU A 198 -10.33 1.46 -4.90
CA LEU A 198 -10.58 2.70 -5.65
C LEU A 198 -9.48 3.75 -5.46
N LYS A 199 -8.95 3.88 -4.24
CA LYS A 199 -7.82 4.79 -3.98
C LYS A 199 -6.54 4.29 -4.64
N ALA A 200 -6.22 3.01 -4.50
CA ALA A 200 -5.02 2.41 -5.08
C ALA A 200 -5.02 2.51 -6.62
N THR A 201 -6.19 2.38 -7.26
CA THR A 201 -6.34 2.34 -8.72
C THR A 201 -6.70 3.69 -9.37
N GLN A 202 -6.44 4.83 -8.69
CA GLN A 202 -6.59 6.16 -9.28
C GLN A 202 -5.70 6.33 -10.51
N LEU A 203 -6.22 6.99 -11.55
CA LEU A 203 -5.47 7.22 -12.80
C LEU A 203 -4.21 8.06 -12.56
N ASP A 204 -4.37 9.19 -11.84
CA ASP A 204 -3.23 9.99 -11.42
C ASP A 204 -2.59 9.34 -10.18
N TYR A 205 -1.31 8.97 -10.29
CA TYR A 205 -0.55 8.33 -9.22
C TYR A 205 -0.48 9.18 -7.94
N LYS A 206 -0.59 10.52 -8.05
CA LYS A 206 -0.59 11.45 -6.90
C LYS A 206 -1.82 11.29 -6.01
N ASN A 207 -2.91 10.75 -6.54
CA ASN A 207 -4.15 10.50 -5.80
C ASN A 207 -4.20 9.11 -5.18
N ARG A 208 -3.16 8.27 -5.38
CA ARG A 208 -3.01 6.95 -4.76
C ARG A 208 -2.45 7.09 -3.33
N TYR A 209 -2.19 5.98 -2.68
CA TYR A 209 -1.42 5.95 -1.44
C TYR A 209 0.02 6.44 -1.69
N ASN A 210 0.60 7.16 -0.71
CA ASN A 210 1.97 7.67 -0.85
C ASN A 210 3.03 6.55 -0.77
N SER A 211 2.68 5.44 -0.12
CA SER A 211 3.55 4.26 0.01
C SER A 211 2.72 2.99 0.16
N VAL A 212 3.34 1.84 -0.12
CA VAL A 212 2.72 0.53 0.15
C VAL A 212 2.45 0.33 1.63
N LYS A 213 3.25 0.93 2.52
CA LYS A 213 3.01 0.92 3.97
C LYS A 213 1.73 1.66 4.36
N GLU A 214 1.43 2.80 3.70
CA GLU A 214 0.16 3.51 3.92
C GLU A 214 -1.03 2.67 3.46
N MET A 215 -0.93 2.00 2.31
CA MET A 215 -1.94 1.07 1.83
C MET A 215 -2.14 -0.10 2.79
N ASP A 216 -1.07 -0.69 3.32
CA ASP A 216 -1.12 -1.76 4.30
C ASP A 216 -1.84 -1.35 5.59
N LEU A 217 -1.53 -0.16 6.13
CA LEU A 217 -2.23 0.39 7.29
C LEU A 217 -3.74 0.57 7.03
N ALA A 218 -4.12 0.94 5.81
CA ALA A 218 -5.53 1.02 5.43
C ALA A 218 -6.18 -0.37 5.39
N ILE A 219 -5.53 -1.38 4.81
CA ILE A 219 -6.01 -2.77 4.77
C ILE A 219 -6.20 -3.34 6.18
N GLN A 220 -5.25 -3.06 7.08
CA GLN A 220 -5.31 -3.47 8.49
C GLN A 220 -6.27 -2.61 9.33
N GLN A 221 -6.91 -1.59 8.75
CA GLN A 221 -7.73 -0.60 9.44
C GLN A 221 -6.98 0.13 10.58
N LYS A 222 -5.67 0.34 10.38
CA LYS A 222 -4.79 1.07 11.32
C LYS A 222 -4.37 2.45 10.79
N LEU A 223 -4.83 2.83 9.58
CA LEU A 223 -4.50 4.12 9.00
C LEU A 223 -5.17 5.24 9.80
N VAL A 224 -4.37 6.08 10.42
CA VAL A 224 -4.84 7.28 11.10
C VAL A 224 -4.97 8.42 10.08
N ILE A 225 -6.17 8.98 9.95
CA ILE A 225 -6.44 10.13 9.08
C ILE A 225 -6.41 11.39 9.95
N ILE A 226 -5.52 12.32 9.64
CA ILE A 226 -5.42 13.62 10.30
C ILE A 226 -6.06 14.69 9.38
N PRO A 227 -7.30 15.11 9.64
CA PRO A 227 -7.93 16.17 8.85
C PRO A 227 -7.22 17.51 9.08
N PRO A 228 -7.09 18.34 8.05
CA PRO A 228 -7.40 18.15 6.62
C PRO A 228 -6.24 17.53 5.84
N LEU A 229 -5.12 17.19 6.50
CA LEU A 229 -3.82 16.87 5.86
C LEU A 229 -3.83 15.56 5.06
N ASN A 230 -4.58 14.56 5.52
CA ASN A 230 -4.62 13.23 4.90
C ASN A 230 -5.94 12.95 4.15
N ASN A 231 -6.61 14.00 3.67
CA ASN A 231 -7.85 13.84 2.93
C ASN A 231 -7.59 13.67 1.43
N ASP A 232 -7.99 12.53 0.89
CA ASP A 232 -7.66 12.13 -0.47
C ASP A 232 -8.72 12.53 -1.51
N THR A 233 -9.96 12.77 -1.09
CA THR A 233 -11.02 13.20 -2.00
C THR A 233 -11.23 14.71 -1.94
N PHE A 234 -11.48 15.34 -3.10
CA PHE A 234 -11.80 16.76 -3.18
C PHE A 234 -12.96 17.15 -2.25
N LYS A 235 -14.01 16.33 -2.20
CA LYS A 235 -15.16 16.55 -1.31
C LYS A 235 -14.76 16.54 0.17
N SER A 236 -13.90 15.63 0.59
CA SER A 236 -13.40 15.53 1.96
C SER A 236 -12.53 16.74 2.32
N LYS A 237 -11.65 17.18 1.41
CA LYS A 237 -10.83 18.39 1.58
C LYS A 237 -11.70 19.63 1.72
N MET A 238 -12.75 19.76 0.91
CA MET A 238 -13.69 20.88 0.98
C MET A 238 -14.49 20.89 2.29
N ILE A 239 -14.95 19.73 2.77
CA ILE A 239 -15.62 19.63 4.08
C ILE A 239 -14.67 20.04 5.21
N SER A 240 -13.43 19.56 5.21
CA SER A 240 -12.45 19.95 6.22
C SER A 240 -12.11 21.43 6.16
N LEU A 241 -11.95 21.99 4.96
CA LEU A 241 -11.73 23.42 4.77
C LEU A 241 -12.92 24.24 5.26
N ALA A 242 -14.16 23.83 4.93
CA ALA A 242 -15.37 24.50 5.40
C ALA A 242 -15.46 24.50 6.93
N TRP A 243 -15.10 23.36 7.59
CA TRP A 243 -15.04 23.28 9.04
C TRP A 243 -13.96 24.20 9.63
N ILE A 244 -12.77 24.28 9.02
CA ILE A 244 -11.69 25.18 9.48
C ILE A 244 -12.14 26.63 9.35
N VAL A 245 -12.73 27.03 8.20
CA VAL A 245 -13.22 28.38 7.99
C VAL A 245 -14.33 28.71 8.98
N PHE A 246 -15.29 27.80 9.18
CA PHE A 246 -16.37 27.95 10.16
C PHE A 246 -15.81 28.15 11.59
N THR A 247 -14.82 27.34 11.98
CA THR A 247 -14.16 27.45 13.27
C THR A 247 -13.44 28.78 13.42
N LEU A 248 -12.71 29.23 12.38
CA LEU A 248 -12.02 30.51 12.38
C LEU A 248 -13.00 31.71 12.47
N MET A 249 -14.18 31.58 11.84
CA MET A 249 -15.22 32.63 11.97
C MET A 249 -15.74 32.72 13.41
N ILE A 250 -16.03 31.57 14.06
CA ILE A 250 -16.42 31.55 15.48
C ILE A 250 -15.33 32.14 16.36
N VAL A 251 -14.05 31.84 16.06
CA VAL A 251 -12.88 32.32 16.82
C VAL A 251 -12.61 33.82 16.60
N ALA A 252 -12.98 34.39 15.44
CA ALA A 252 -12.69 35.79 15.10
C ALA A 252 -13.62 36.78 15.78
N ASP A 253 -14.81 36.35 16.23
CA ASP A 253 -15.79 37.24 16.84
C ASP A 253 -15.51 37.41 18.36
N MET A 254 -15.06 38.57 18.78
CA MET A 254 -14.78 38.91 20.21
C MET A 254 -16.00 39.55 20.84
N GLU A 255 -16.50 39.03 21.93
CA GLU A 255 -17.59 39.65 22.67
C GLU A 255 -17.12 40.91 23.43
N PRO A 256 -17.93 41.97 23.44
CA PRO A 256 -17.61 43.21 24.15
C PRO A 256 -17.54 42.96 25.68
N GLY A 257 -16.38 43.20 26.27
CA GLY A 257 -16.17 43.09 27.73
C GLY A 257 -15.40 41.84 28.16
N GLU A 258 -15.08 40.90 27.24
CA GLU A 258 -14.22 39.75 27.52
C GLU A 258 -12.75 40.19 27.57
N THR A 259 -12.01 39.62 28.55
CA THR A 259 -10.55 39.81 28.53
C THR A 259 -9.93 39.03 27.38
N ILE A 260 -8.91 39.59 26.72
CA ILE A 260 -8.21 38.94 25.60
C ILE A 260 -7.81 37.50 25.94
N LYS A 261 -7.43 37.24 27.22
CA LYS A 261 -7.02 35.91 27.72
C LYS A 261 -8.19 34.94 27.71
N ASN A 262 -9.33 35.31 28.29
CA ASN A 262 -10.50 34.42 28.39
C ASN A 262 -11.11 34.16 27.01
N SER A 263 -11.19 35.16 26.17
CA SER A 263 -11.63 35.00 24.78
C SER A 263 -10.73 34.05 24.01
N PHE A 264 -9.40 34.17 24.11
CA PHE A 264 -8.46 33.28 23.44
C PHE A 264 -8.59 31.82 23.93
N ILE A 265 -8.72 31.62 25.26
CA ILE A 265 -8.86 30.30 25.88
C ILE A 265 -10.16 29.64 25.41
N ASN A 266 -11.31 30.32 25.51
CA ASN A 266 -12.62 29.79 25.09
C ASN A 266 -12.63 29.40 23.61
N LYS A 267 -12.03 30.22 22.75
CA LYS A 267 -11.96 30.00 21.31
C LYS A 267 -11.02 28.86 20.95
N LEU A 268 -9.88 28.71 21.65
CA LEU A 268 -8.98 27.58 21.49
C LEU A 268 -9.68 26.25 21.86
N SER A 269 -10.46 26.26 22.94
CA SER A 269 -11.27 25.10 23.35
C SER A 269 -12.27 24.71 22.28
N CYS A 270 -13.07 25.65 21.78
CA CYS A 270 -13.99 25.38 20.67
C CYS A 270 -13.28 24.81 19.43
N PHE A 271 -12.11 25.38 19.09
CA PHE A 271 -11.32 24.85 17.98
C PHE A 271 -10.89 23.40 18.20
N LEU A 272 -10.32 23.10 19.34
CA LEU A 272 -9.88 21.75 19.70
C LEU A 272 -11.03 20.76 19.72
N PHE A 273 -12.19 21.16 20.23
CA PHE A 273 -13.41 20.35 20.25
C PHE A 273 -13.89 19.98 18.84
N ILE A 274 -14.00 20.96 17.96
CA ILE A 274 -14.44 20.76 16.56
C ILE A 274 -13.41 19.89 15.82
N TYR A 275 -12.13 20.17 16.00
CA TYR A 275 -11.06 19.41 15.37
C TYR A 275 -11.04 17.94 15.85
N PHE A 276 -11.24 17.72 17.14
CA PHE A 276 -11.33 16.37 17.73
C PHE A 276 -12.56 15.60 17.19
N GLY A 277 -13.70 16.26 17.05
CA GLY A 277 -14.89 15.70 16.41
C GLY A 277 -14.63 15.24 14.97
N LEU A 278 -13.94 16.06 14.18
CA LEU A 278 -13.50 15.68 12.83
C LEU A 278 -12.54 14.49 12.86
N PHE A 279 -11.56 14.50 13.75
CA PHE A 279 -10.61 13.41 13.91
C PHE A 279 -11.32 12.09 14.21
N LEU A 280 -12.26 12.08 15.15
CA LEU A 280 -13.08 10.90 15.47
C LEU A 280 -13.90 10.42 14.28
N TYR A 281 -14.53 11.33 13.55
CA TYR A 281 -15.36 11.01 12.38
C TYR A 281 -14.52 10.31 11.29
N TYR A 282 -13.34 10.84 10.96
CA TYR A 282 -12.48 10.25 9.94
C TYR A 282 -11.82 8.94 10.38
N ASN A 283 -11.59 8.75 11.67
CA ASN A 283 -10.95 7.57 12.23
C ASN A 283 -11.93 6.59 12.90
N LYS A 284 -13.22 6.66 12.57
CA LYS A 284 -14.29 5.82 13.16
C LYS A 284 -13.98 4.32 13.16
N ASN A 285 -13.32 3.81 12.10
CA ASN A 285 -13.00 2.39 11.97
C ASN A 285 -11.97 1.91 13.01
N LEU A 286 -11.00 2.78 13.38
CA LEU A 286 -10.04 2.48 14.45
C LEU A 286 -10.72 2.28 15.79
N PHE A 287 -11.64 3.17 16.14
CA PHE A 287 -12.36 3.12 17.41
C PHE A 287 -13.40 1.99 17.44
N HIS A 288 -14.11 1.78 16.34
CA HIS A 288 -15.15 0.74 16.27
C HIS A 288 -14.56 -0.68 16.33
N LYS A 289 -13.35 -0.90 15.85
CA LYS A 289 -12.66 -2.19 15.94
C LYS A 289 -12.45 -2.65 17.40
N HIS A 290 -12.17 -1.72 18.31
CA HIS A 290 -11.96 -2.02 19.73
C HIS A 290 -13.25 -2.11 20.53
N MET A 291 -14.35 -1.53 20.04
CA MET A 291 -15.65 -1.47 20.72
C MET A 291 -16.79 -1.93 19.79
N SER A 292 -16.61 -3.04 19.10
CA SER A 292 -17.51 -3.54 18.04
C SER A 292 -18.96 -3.79 18.47
N LYS A 293 -19.21 -3.94 19.79
CA LYS A 293 -20.57 -4.17 20.33
C LYS A 293 -21.40 -2.89 20.49
N VAL A 294 -20.76 -1.71 20.37
CA VAL A 294 -21.45 -0.42 20.56
C VAL A 294 -21.67 0.23 19.20
N PRO A 295 -22.91 0.61 18.84
CA PRO A 295 -23.17 1.35 17.61
C PRO A 295 -22.35 2.65 17.56
N TRP A 296 -21.75 2.92 16.38
CA TRP A 296 -20.86 4.07 16.21
C TRP A 296 -21.45 5.42 16.68
N PRO A 297 -22.71 5.78 16.40
CA PRO A 297 -23.28 7.04 16.90
C PRO A 297 -23.23 7.16 18.42
N ILE A 298 -23.48 6.06 19.14
CA ILE A 298 -23.45 6.03 20.61
C ILE A 298 -22.02 6.16 21.10
N LEU A 299 -21.09 5.41 20.53
CA LEU A 299 -19.66 5.48 20.86
C LEU A 299 -19.09 6.87 20.61
N TYR A 300 -19.41 7.47 19.46
CA TYR A 300 -19.03 8.83 19.10
C TYR A 300 -19.52 9.85 20.14
N SER A 301 -20.80 9.77 20.52
CA SER A 301 -21.40 10.66 21.51
C SER A 301 -20.74 10.53 22.89
N ILE A 302 -20.42 9.30 23.31
CA ILE A 302 -19.75 9.05 24.60
C ILE A 302 -18.34 9.66 24.60
N ILE A 303 -17.55 9.41 23.55
CA ILE A 303 -16.18 9.94 23.45
C ILE A 303 -16.20 11.47 23.40
N LEU A 304 -17.13 12.05 22.65
CA LEU A 304 -17.30 13.49 22.56
C LEU A 304 -17.72 14.11 23.92
N PHE A 305 -18.62 13.45 24.63
CA PHE A 305 -19.04 13.87 25.98
C PHE A 305 -17.89 13.82 26.97
N ILE A 306 -17.09 12.75 26.97
CA ILE A 306 -15.88 12.66 27.81
C ILE A 306 -14.92 13.80 27.50
N PHE A 307 -14.71 14.11 26.21
CA PHE A 307 -13.85 15.22 25.81
C PHE A 307 -14.36 16.57 26.33
N VAL A 308 -15.67 16.83 26.24
CA VAL A 308 -16.31 18.04 26.81
C VAL A 308 -16.08 18.12 28.31
N CYS A 309 -16.29 17.02 29.04
CA CYS A 309 -16.09 17.00 30.48
C CYS A 309 -14.62 17.28 30.86
N LEU A 310 -13.66 16.72 30.10
CA LEU A 310 -12.23 16.98 30.31
C LEU A 310 -11.86 18.42 30.01
N ASP A 311 -12.45 18.98 28.97
CA ASP A 311 -12.23 20.37 28.55
C ASP A 311 -12.75 21.35 29.62
N VAL A 312 -13.99 21.16 30.09
CA VAL A 312 -14.57 21.96 31.17
C VAL A 312 -13.73 21.83 32.45
N TRP A 313 -13.31 20.61 32.80
CA TRP A 313 -12.46 20.39 34.00
C TRP A 313 -11.11 21.09 33.85
N PHE A 314 -10.50 21.04 32.68
CA PHE A 314 -9.22 21.72 32.41
C PHE A 314 -9.34 23.24 32.55
N PHE A 315 -10.45 23.84 32.12
CA PHE A 315 -10.70 25.27 32.28
C PHE A 315 -10.95 25.66 33.72
N MET A 316 -11.75 24.91 34.46
CA MET A 316 -11.94 25.13 35.92
C MET A 316 -10.62 25.03 36.67
N TRP A 317 -9.72 24.13 36.23
CA TRP A 317 -8.39 23.99 36.87
C TRP A 317 -7.47 25.15 36.53
N ILE A 318 -7.50 25.67 35.31
CA ILE A 318 -6.74 26.87 34.92
C ILE A 318 -7.24 28.11 35.68
N ASP A 319 -8.55 28.31 35.79
CA ASP A 319 -9.13 29.43 36.55
C ASP A 319 -8.80 29.37 38.03
N PHE A 320 -8.56 28.17 38.58
CA PHE A 320 -8.12 27.97 39.96
C PHE A 320 -6.62 28.27 40.18
N LEU A 321 -5.79 28.12 39.12
CA LEU A 321 -4.32 28.32 39.18
C LEU A 321 -3.89 29.75 38.91
N ILE A 322 -4.78 30.61 38.43
CA ILE A 322 -4.55 32.01 38.04
C ILE A 322 -5.33 32.94 38.94
#